data_f5589b396ea016776dda36fe16644802
#
_entry.id   f5589b396ea016776dda36fe16644802
#
_cell.length_a   1.000
_cell.length_b   1.000
_cell.length_c   1.000
_cell.angle_alpha   90.00
_cell.angle_beta   90.00
_cell.angle_gamma   90.00
#
_symmetry.space_group_name_H-M   'P 1'
#
loop_
_entity.id
_entity.type
_entity.pdbx_description
1 polymer ?
#
loop_
_entity_poly.entity_id
_entity_poly.type
_entity_poly.pdbx_seq_one_letter_code
_entity_poly.pdbx_strand_id
1 'polypeptide(L)'
;DFSCQIVIQSRNINITPYLDGLKDLEEKQTSELLKQQTASYRDFIKNLVKGDMIMTKNFYVVVPYSLMEVLGIGAASKQFDFLKTQKEKEQQMKDDDFQRCKSQLWQRMEFLAMGLRRCGLEAIPLTTPELIELFWSIHHPEQAEIGYYPEILPELLK
;
A
#
# COMPACT_ATOMS: atom_id res chain seq x y z
N ASP A 1 -20.39 1.55 15.22
CA ASP A 1 -18.95 1.56 15.54
C ASP A 1 -18.28 0.34 14.92
N PHE A 2 -17.12 0.53 14.28
CA PHE A 2 -16.29 -0.51 13.71
C PHE A 2 -14.83 -0.25 14.05
N SER A 3 -14.01 -1.30 14.12
CA SER A 3 -12.58 -1.19 14.34
C SER A 3 -11.84 -0.85 13.05
N CYS A 4 -10.71 -0.17 13.15
CA CYS A 4 -9.77 -0.01 12.05
C CYS A 4 -8.35 -0.22 12.56
N GLN A 5 -7.44 -0.56 11.65
CA GLN A 5 -6.03 -0.72 11.94
C GLN A 5 -5.24 0.30 11.12
N ILE A 6 -4.26 0.95 11.74
CA ILE A 6 -3.34 1.83 11.04
C ILE A 6 -2.03 1.07 10.83
N VAL A 7 -1.59 0.99 9.59
CA VAL A 7 -0.32 0.37 9.18
C VAL A 7 0.59 1.48 8.66
N ILE A 8 1.80 1.55 9.19
CA ILE A 8 2.81 2.51 8.76
C ILE A 8 3.95 1.70 8.15
N GLN A 9 4.20 1.90 6.86
CA GLN A 9 5.31 1.31 6.14
C GLN A 9 6.40 2.38 5.97
N SER A 10 7.59 2.09 6.48
CA SER A 10 8.77 2.92 6.29
C SER A 10 9.74 2.19 5.38
N ARG A 11 10.24 2.86 4.35
CA ARG A 11 11.22 2.30 3.41
C ARG A 11 12.19 3.37 2.94
N ASN A 12 13.37 2.95 2.52
CA ASN A 12 14.34 3.85 1.91
C ASN A 12 13.81 4.41 0.59
N ILE A 13 14.12 5.66 0.32
CA ILE A 13 13.74 6.28 -0.94
C ILE A 13 14.61 5.74 -2.09
N ASN A 14 13.99 5.35 -3.19
CA ASN A 14 14.71 5.00 -4.40
C ASN A 14 15.13 6.29 -5.13
N ILE A 15 16.42 6.59 -5.09
CA ILE A 15 16.99 7.77 -5.77
C ILE A 15 17.68 7.43 -7.09
N THR A 16 17.71 6.15 -7.48
CA THR A 16 18.41 5.72 -8.71
C THR A 16 17.93 6.49 -9.94
N PRO A 17 16.60 6.63 -10.22
CA PRO A 17 16.15 7.38 -11.37
C PRO A 17 16.55 8.86 -11.35
N TYR A 18 16.62 9.45 -10.15
CA TYR A 18 17.07 10.83 -9.99
C TYR A 18 18.55 10.99 -10.27
N LEU A 19 19.39 10.07 -9.78
CA LEU A 19 20.84 10.07 -10.03
C LEU A 19 21.17 9.85 -11.52
N ASP A 20 20.39 8.98 -12.19
CA ASP A 20 20.53 8.76 -13.62
C ASP A 20 20.15 10.02 -14.41
N GLY A 21 19.07 10.70 -14.04
CA GLY A 21 18.70 11.99 -14.62
C GLY A 21 19.76 13.08 -14.41
N LEU A 22 20.42 13.13 -13.24
CA LEU A 22 21.55 14.06 -13.02
C LEU A 22 22.75 13.72 -13.90
N LYS A 23 23.02 12.44 -14.12
CA LYS A 23 24.10 12.01 -15.00
C LYS A 23 23.84 12.41 -16.45
N ASP A 24 22.61 12.23 -16.93
CA ASP A 24 22.19 12.66 -18.26
C ASP A 24 22.32 14.20 -18.44
N LEU A 25 22.01 14.96 -17.40
CA LEU A 25 22.18 16.41 -17.40
C LEU A 25 23.66 16.79 -17.41
N GLU A 26 24.52 16.11 -16.66
CA GLU A 26 25.96 16.31 -16.64
C GLU A 26 26.57 16.10 -18.04
N GLU A 27 26.14 15.05 -18.74
CA GLU A 27 26.63 14.75 -20.11
C GLU A 27 26.22 15.79 -21.15
N LYS A 28 25.04 16.39 -20.99
CA LYS A 28 24.49 17.42 -21.88
C LYS A 28 25.08 18.81 -21.66
N GLN A 29 25.77 19.07 -20.55
CA GLN A 29 26.33 20.36 -20.24
C GLN A 29 27.58 20.61 -21.08
N THR A 30 27.71 21.85 -21.56
CA THR A 30 28.87 22.30 -22.37
C THR A 30 29.98 22.95 -21.53
N SER A 31 29.62 23.45 -20.32
CA SER A 31 30.56 24.11 -19.40
C SER A 31 31.21 23.11 -18.46
N GLU A 32 32.53 23.05 -18.44
CA GLU A 32 33.28 22.16 -17.55
C GLU A 32 33.02 22.44 -16.07
N LEU A 33 32.88 23.73 -15.72
CA LEU A 33 32.55 24.11 -14.32
C LEU A 33 31.17 23.56 -13.89
N LEU A 34 30.17 23.62 -14.77
CA LEU A 34 28.83 23.10 -14.47
C LEU A 34 28.83 21.56 -14.37
N LYS A 35 29.66 20.88 -15.20
CA LYS A 35 29.82 19.42 -15.07
C LYS A 35 30.40 19.04 -13.71
N GLN A 36 31.45 19.71 -13.26
CA GLN A 36 32.05 19.47 -11.95
C GLN A 36 31.07 19.74 -10.82
N GLN A 37 30.27 20.81 -10.90
CA GLN A 37 29.23 21.10 -9.90
C GLN A 37 28.16 20.03 -9.88
N THR A 38 27.68 19.58 -11.03
CA THR A 38 26.67 18.52 -11.13
C THR A 38 27.19 17.19 -10.57
N ALA A 39 28.43 16.83 -10.88
CA ALA A 39 29.09 15.64 -10.34
C ALA A 39 29.21 15.70 -8.81
N SER A 40 29.68 16.84 -8.28
CA SER A 40 29.80 17.05 -6.83
C SER A 40 28.42 16.97 -6.12
N TYR A 41 27.40 17.54 -6.74
CA TYR A 41 26.03 17.48 -6.22
C TYR A 41 25.48 16.05 -6.26
N ARG A 42 25.69 15.30 -7.34
CA ARG A 42 25.31 13.90 -7.46
C ARG A 42 25.95 13.05 -6.36
N ASP A 43 27.25 13.23 -6.11
CA ASP A 43 27.97 12.51 -5.06
C ASP A 43 27.48 12.90 -3.66
N PHE A 44 27.16 14.17 -3.43
CA PHE A 44 26.53 14.62 -2.20
C PHE A 44 25.19 13.92 -1.94
N ILE A 45 24.28 13.90 -2.91
CA ILE A 45 22.98 13.23 -2.82
C ILE A 45 23.14 11.73 -2.57
N LYS A 46 24.09 11.09 -3.29
CA LYS A 46 24.37 9.66 -3.11
C LYS A 46 24.83 9.33 -1.68
N ASN A 47 25.67 10.18 -1.11
CA ASN A 47 26.17 10.01 0.26
C ASN A 47 25.08 10.31 1.31
N LEU A 48 24.22 11.30 1.04
CA LEU A 48 23.12 11.68 1.91
C LEU A 48 22.12 10.52 2.11
N VAL A 49 21.84 9.77 1.02
CA VAL A 49 20.90 8.63 1.07
C VAL A 49 21.56 7.36 1.61
N LYS A 50 22.86 7.14 1.32
CA LYS A 50 23.60 6.01 1.89
C LYS A 50 23.67 6.02 3.43
N GLY A 51 23.50 7.18 4.05
CA GLY A 51 23.49 7.35 5.48
C GLY A 51 22.15 7.01 6.17
N ASP A 52 21.21 6.32 5.50
CA ASP A 52 19.87 5.97 5.99
C ASP A 52 19.03 7.16 6.50
N MET A 53 19.37 8.37 6.08
CA MET A 53 18.74 9.58 6.61
C MET A 53 17.41 9.95 5.92
N ILE A 54 17.10 9.38 4.75
CA ILE A 54 15.90 9.73 3.99
C ILE A 54 15.03 8.49 3.80
N MET A 55 13.90 8.50 4.50
CA MET A 55 12.89 7.44 4.43
C MET A 55 11.56 7.99 3.93
N THR A 56 10.89 7.23 3.09
CA THR A 56 9.48 7.46 2.73
C THR A 56 8.60 6.68 3.69
N LYS A 57 7.56 7.35 4.20
CA LYS A 57 6.54 6.72 5.05
C LYS A 57 5.20 6.73 4.36
N ASN A 58 4.63 5.55 4.19
CA ASN A 58 3.29 5.37 3.68
C ASN A 58 2.38 4.94 4.82
N PHE A 59 1.20 5.55 4.88
CA PHE A 59 0.20 5.29 5.90
C PHE A 59 -0.99 4.60 5.25
N TYR A 60 -1.41 3.48 5.81
CA TYR A 60 -2.55 2.73 5.35
C TYR A 60 -3.55 2.56 6.48
N VAL A 61 -4.83 2.66 6.17
CA VAL A 61 -5.92 2.35 7.09
C VAL A 61 -6.59 1.08 6.59
N VAL A 62 -6.56 0.04 7.41
CA VAL A 62 -7.20 -1.24 7.12
C VAL A 62 -8.55 -1.28 7.81
N VAL A 63 -9.60 -1.47 7.04
CA VAL A 63 -10.98 -1.59 7.52
C VAL A 63 -11.39 -3.05 7.42
N PRO A 64 -11.45 -3.79 8.54
CA PRO A 64 -11.87 -5.16 8.52
C PRO A 64 -13.38 -5.27 8.32
N TYR A 65 -13.79 -6.32 7.66
CA TYR A 65 -15.19 -6.71 7.53
C TYR A 65 -15.30 -8.23 7.60
N SER A 66 -16.18 -8.76 8.45
CA SER A 66 -16.35 -10.20 8.61
C SER A 66 -17.73 -10.66 8.15
N LEU A 67 -17.79 -11.86 7.56
CA LEU A 67 -19.06 -12.48 7.18
C LEU A 67 -20.02 -12.66 8.36
N MET A 68 -19.49 -12.80 9.57
CA MET A 68 -20.28 -12.93 10.79
C MET A 68 -21.09 -11.66 11.10
N GLU A 69 -20.61 -10.50 10.68
CA GLU A 69 -21.35 -9.24 10.83
C GLU A 69 -22.55 -9.19 9.88
N VAL A 70 -22.45 -9.79 8.69
CA VAL A 70 -23.57 -9.90 7.74
C VAL A 70 -24.69 -10.76 8.27
N LEU A 71 -24.33 -11.88 8.91
CA LEU A 71 -25.28 -12.87 9.40
C LEU A 71 -25.96 -12.44 10.71
N GLY A 72 -25.61 -11.26 11.27
CA GLY A 72 -26.23 -10.73 12.48
C GLY A 72 -26.03 -11.59 13.72
N ILE A 73 -25.11 -12.54 13.69
CA ILE A 73 -24.83 -13.44 14.82
C ILE A 73 -24.02 -12.65 15.85
N GLY A 74 -24.71 -12.12 16.83
CA GLY A 74 -24.14 -11.31 17.90
C GLY A 74 -23.05 -12.04 18.71
N ALA A 75 -22.19 -11.26 19.32
CA ALA A 75 -20.94 -11.66 19.98
C ALA A 75 -21.06 -12.70 21.14
N ALA A 76 -22.25 -13.10 21.55
CA ALA A 76 -22.46 -13.81 22.80
C ALA A 76 -22.47 -15.37 22.74
N SER A 77 -22.54 -15.98 21.53
CA SER A 77 -22.59 -17.46 21.39
C SER A 77 -21.33 -18.10 20.80
N LYS A 78 -20.24 -17.38 20.70
CA LYS A 78 -19.15 -17.63 19.74
C LYS A 78 -17.99 -18.52 20.19
N GLN A 79 -17.92 -18.93 21.42
CA GLN A 79 -16.73 -19.68 21.86
C GLN A 79 -16.83 -21.21 21.69
N PHE A 80 -18.00 -21.77 21.53
CA PHE A 80 -18.15 -23.23 21.45
C PHE A 80 -18.46 -23.79 20.05
N ASP A 81 -19.08 -23.01 19.17
CA ASP A 81 -19.48 -23.47 17.83
C ASP A 81 -18.36 -23.36 16.78
N PHE A 82 -17.36 -22.52 17.05
CA PHE A 82 -16.23 -22.29 16.14
C PHE A 82 -15.37 -23.54 15.89
N LEU A 83 -15.30 -24.42 16.90
CA LEU A 83 -14.47 -25.63 16.80
C LEU A 83 -15.15 -26.79 16.05
N LYS A 84 -16.48 -26.78 15.90
CA LYS A 84 -17.22 -27.86 15.23
C LYS A 84 -17.53 -27.60 13.75
N THR A 85 -17.43 -26.36 13.27
CA THR A 85 -18.00 -25.99 11.96
C THR A 85 -16.96 -25.70 10.87
N GLN A 86 -15.68 -25.95 11.16
CA GLN A 86 -14.62 -25.71 10.16
C GLN A 86 -14.59 -26.71 9.01
N LYS A 87 -15.31 -27.83 9.10
CA LYS A 87 -15.30 -28.90 8.08
C LYS A 87 -16.51 -28.91 7.13
N GLU A 88 -17.54 -28.11 7.34
CA GLU A 88 -18.79 -28.24 6.57
C GLU A 88 -19.32 -26.97 5.90
N LYS A 89 -18.61 -25.82 6.00
CA LYS A 89 -19.07 -24.57 5.38
C LYS A 89 -17.99 -23.91 4.52
N GLU A 90 -17.50 -24.60 3.53
CA GLU A 90 -17.24 -23.99 2.22
C GLU A 90 -18.59 -23.70 1.54
N GLN A 91 -19.48 -23.00 2.23
CA GLN A 91 -20.61 -22.40 1.57
C GLN A 91 -20.06 -21.24 0.74
N GLN A 92 -20.01 -21.43 -0.57
CA GLN A 92 -19.91 -20.33 -1.53
C GLN A 92 -20.83 -19.22 -1.06
N MET A 93 -20.24 -18.09 -0.71
CA MET A 93 -20.96 -16.90 -0.34
C MET A 93 -21.91 -16.58 -1.49
N LYS A 94 -23.22 -16.50 -1.23
CA LYS A 94 -24.19 -16.16 -2.27
C LYS A 94 -23.83 -14.78 -2.79
N ASP A 95 -23.99 -14.55 -4.10
CA ASP A 95 -23.65 -13.26 -4.72
C ASP A 95 -24.32 -12.09 -4.03
N ASP A 96 -25.53 -12.26 -3.52
CA ASP A 96 -26.25 -11.23 -2.76
C ASP A 96 -25.55 -10.87 -1.43
N ASP A 97 -25.02 -11.85 -0.73
CA ASP A 97 -24.29 -11.63 0.53
C ASP A 97 -22.96 -10.94 0.25
N PHE A 98 -22.29 -11.31 -0.83
CA PHE A 98 -21.06 -10.63 -1.26
C PHE A 98 -21.32 -9.16 -1.60
N GLN A 99 -22.35 -8.85 -2.38
CA GLN A 99 -22.70 -7.48 -2.73
C GLN A 99 -23.08 -6.64 -1.50
N ARG A 100 -23.75 -7.27 -0.55
CA ARG A 100 -24.08 -6.62 0.74
C ARG A 100 -22.83 -6.31 1.55
N CYS A 101 -21.89 -7.26 1.67
CA CYS A 101 -20.59 -7.04 2.31
C CYS A 101 -19.82 -5.91 1.66
N LYS A 102 -19.74 -5.94 0.32
CA LYS A 102 -19.05 -4.94 -0.48
C LYS A 102 -19.62 -3.53 -0.23
N SER A 103 -20.94 -3.38 -0.29
CA SER A 103 -21.61 -2.10 -0.04
C SER A 103 -21.31 -1.55 1.34
N GLN A 104 -21.39 -2.39 2.38
CA GLN A 104 -21.13 -1.94 3.75
C GLN A 104 -19.66 -1.61 3.98
N LEU A 105 -18.74 -2.37 3.39
CA LEU A 105 -17.31 -2.06 3.45
C LEU A 105 -17.01 -0.71 2.79
N TRP A 106 -17.60 -0.43 1.63
CA TRP A 106 -17.47 0.86 0.95
C TRP A 106 -17.98 2.02 1.80
N GLN A 107 -19.14 1.87 2.44
CA GLN A 107 -19.68 2.89 3.34
C GLN A 107 -18.73 3.18 4.52
N ARG A 108 -18.10 2.15 5.10
CA ARG A 108 -17.11 2.34 6.16
C ARG A 108 -15.88 3.09 5.66
N MET A 109 -15.37 2.73 4.48
CA MET A 109 -14.22 3.41 3.87
C MET A 109 -14.53 4.88 3.55
N GLU A 110 -15.70 5.18 2.98
CA GLU A 110 -16.12 6.56 2.71
C GLU A 110 -16.26 7.37 4.00
N PHE A 111 -16.84 6.79 5.04
CA PHE A 111 -16.96 7.47 6.34
C PHE A 111 -15.59 7.86 6.90
N LEU A 112 -14.61 6.94 6.84
CA LEU A 112 -13.23 7.21 7.27
C LEU A 112 -12.56 8.27 6.37
N ALA A 113 -12.70 8.16 5.06
CA ALA A 113 -12.12 9.12 4.11
C ALA A 113 -12.67 10.53 4.34
N MET A 114 -13.97 10.67 4.60
CA MET A 114 -14.57 11.95 4.96
C MET A 114 -14.04 12.49 6.29
N GLY A 115 -13.86 11.62 7.28
CA GLY A 115 -13.27 12.00 8.57
C GLY A 115 -11.84 12.52 8.42
N LEU A 116 -11.00 11.83 7.67
CA LEU A 116 -9.61 12.21 7.39
C LEU A 116 -9.53 13.51 6.60
N ARG A 117 -10.42 13.71 5.63
CA ARG A 117 -10.50 14.95 4.85
C ARG A 117 -10.78 16.17 5.71
N ARG A 118 -11.60 16.05 6.76
CA ARG A 118 -11.83 17.13 7.74
C ARG A 118 -10.55 17.51 8.50
N CYS A 119 -9.61 16.59 8.63
CA CYS A 119 -8.29 16.83 9.22
C CYS A 119 -7.26 17.32 8.20
N GLY A 120 -7.66 17.57 6.93
CA GLY A 120 -6.76 17.99 5.86
C GLY A 120 -5.96 16.83 5.24
N LEU A 121 -6.33 15.57 5.52
CA LEU A 121 -5.68 14.38 4.95
C LEU A 121 -6.53 13.81 3.82
N GLU A 122 -5.87 13.37 2.76
CA GLU A 122 -6.51 12.65 1.66
C GLU A 122 -6.33 11.15 1.85
N ALA A 123 -7.41 10.39 1.69
CA ALA A 123 -7.38 8.93 1.72
C ALA A 123 -8.12 8.38 0.50
N ILE A 124 -7.45 7.49 -0.21
CA ILE A 124 -7.94 6.87 -1.45
C ILE A 124 -7.94 5.35 -1.25
N PRO A 125 -9.04 4.65 -1.60
CA PRO A 125 -9.06 3.19 -1.57
C PRO A 125 -8.06 2.60 -2.56
N LEU A 126 -7.31 1.59 -2.13
CA LEU A 126 -6.38 0.88 -3.01
C LEU A 126 -7.15 -0.04 -3.96
N THR A 127 -6.74 -0.03 -5.21
CA THR A 127 -7.20 -0.97 -6.25
C THR A 127 -6.49 -2.32 -6.12
N THR A 128 -6.97 -3.34 -6.81
CA THR A 128 -6.34 -4.68 -6.81
C THR A 128 -4.87 -4.64 -7.24
N PRO A 129 -4.47 -3.94 -8.33
CA PRO A 129 -3.06 -3.80 -8.68
C PRO A 129 -2.22 -3.15 -7.58
N GLU A 130 -2.70 -2.07 -6.99
CA GLU A 130 -2.01 -1.34 -5.91
C GLU A 130 -1.88 -2.21 -4.65
N LEU A 131 -2.86 -3.06 -4.34
CA LEU A 131 -2.76 -4.03 -3.25
C LEU A 131 -1.69 -5.09 -3.53
N ILE A 132 -1.60 -5.58 -4.75
CA ILE A 132 -0.55 -6.54 -5.15
C ILE A 132 0.83 -5.90 -5.01
N GLU A 133 1.00 -4.66 -5.49
CA GLU A 133 2.25 -3.90 -5.32
C GLU A 133 2.60 -3.69 -3.85
N LEU A 134 1.61 -3.35 -3.02
CA LEU A 134 1.81 -3.17 -1.59
C LEU A 134 2.32 -4.46 -0.95
N PHE A 135 1.63 -5.59 -1.16
CA PHE A 135 2.04 -6.87 -0.60
C PHE A 135 3.40 -7.33 -1.15
N TRP A 136 3.65 -7.12 -2.43
CA TRP A 136 4.96 -7.39 -3.02
C TRP A 136 6.05 -6.59 -2.33
N SER A 137 5.84 -5.29 -2.13
CA SER A 137 6.82 -4.40 -1.48
C SER A 137 7.12 -4.77 -0.02
N ILE A 138 6.14 -5.35 0.67
CA ILE A 138 6.32 -5.82 2.05
C ILE A 138 7.18 -7.09 2.08
N HIS A 139 6.97 -8.00 1.14
CA HIS A 139 7.67 -9.29 1.10
C HIS A 139 9.04 -9.23 0.39
N HIS A 140 9.25 -8.23 -0.48
CA HIS A 140 10.48 -8.06 -1.27
C HIS A 140 11.02 -6.63 -1.17
N PRO A 141 11.42 -6.17 0.02
CA PRO A 141 11.79 -4.77 0.25
C PRO A 141 12.95 -4.32 -0.65
N GLU A 142 13.98 -5.16 -0.83
CA GLU A 142 15.15 -4.83 -1.67
C GLU A 142 14.77 -4.61 -3.14
N GLN A 143 13.87 -5.43 -3.69
CA GLN A 143 13.41 -5.31 -5.08
C GLN A 143 12.50 -4.10 -5.26
N ALA A 144 11.66 -3.83 -4.26
CA ALA A 144 10.78 -2.67 -4.27
C ALA A 144 11.57 -1.34 -4.18
N GLU A 145 12.72 -1.31 -3.52
CA GLU A 145 13.63 -0.16 -3.51
C GLU A 145 14.17 0.17 -4.92
N ILE A 146 14.41 -0.85 -5.74
CA ILE A 146 14.88 -0.67 -7.13
C ILE A 146 13.71 -0.34 -8.08
N GLY A 147 12.46 -0.40 -7.61
CA GLY A 147 11.26 -0.17 -8.41
C GLY A 147 10.86 -1.38 -9.25
N TYR A 148 11.35 -2.57 -8.93
CA TYR A 148 10.95 -3.79 -9.61
C TYR A 148 9.66 -4.32 -9.00
N TYR A 149 8.61 -4.38 -9.83
CA TYR A 149 7.33 -5.03 -9.51
C TYR A 149 7.02 -6.10 -10.54
N PRO A 150 6.37 -7.20 -10.15
CA PRO A 150 5.97 -8.22 -11.09
C PRO A 150 4.92 -7.66 -12.07
N GLU A 151 5.05 -7.99 -13.34
CA GLU A 151 4.00 -7.70 -14.31
C GLU A 151 2.74 -8.49 -13.93
N ILE A 152 1.67 -7.76 -13.66
CA ILE A 152 0.37 -8.38 -13.35
C ILE A 152 -0.30 -8.72 -14.66
N LEU A 153 -0.50 -10.02 -14.90
CA LEU A 153 -1.23 -10.49 -16.08
C LEU A 153 -2.67 -9.94 -16.05
N PRO A 154 -3.17 -9.35 -17.14
CA PRO A 154 -4.53 -8.81 -17.21
C PRO A 154 -5.63 -9.82 -16.87
N GLU A 155 -5.33 -11.11 -17.01
CA GLU A 155 -6.24 -12.21 -16.69
C GLU A 155 -6.54 -12.36 -15.20
N LEU A 156 -5.63 -11.89 -14.33
CA LEU A 156 -5.79 -11.93 -12.87
C LEU A 156 -6.58 -10.73 -12.33
N LEU A 157 -6.93 -9.77 -13.18
CA LEU A 157 -7.63 -8.54 -12.82
C LEU A 157 -9.13 -8.58 -13.15
N LYS A 158 -9.64 -9.74 -13.60
CA LYS A 158 -11.06 -9.93 -13.94
C LYS A 158 -11.91 -10.39 -12.78
#